data_e0c4ec14dec36392dd36b1186f434a83
#
_entry.id   e0c4ec14dec36392dd36b1186f434a83
#
_cell.length_a   1.000
_cell.length_b   1.000
_cell.length_c   1.000
_cell.angle_alpha   90.00
_cell.angle_beta   90.00
_cell.angle_gamma   90.00
#
_symmetry.space_group_name_H-M   'P 1'
#
loop_
_entity.id
_entity.type
_entity.pdbx_description
1 polymer ?
#
loop_
_entity_poly.entity_id
_entity_poly.type
_entity_poly.pdbx_seq_one_letter_code
_entity_poly.pdbx_strand_id
1 'polypeptide(L)'
;MTSALPVLYSFRRCPYAIRARLALAYSGFACELREIKLRDKPQALLQVSPKATVPVLVLTDSRVIEQSLDIMLHALQASDADGWLQPTNGTQQAMLALIERNDRYFKPALDRSKYPDRHGSDEVAEAARIADEWLGSLDEQLAATGYLLGVNPGLADMALRPFVRQFAHIDKDAWARKPWPHLQAWLQRWMDSALYAEVMETYPVWVPGTTGPTVFDGSAQSTRPAA
;
A
#
# COMPACT_ATOMS: atom_id res chain seq x y z
N MET A 1 -30.64 -12.38 7.46
CA MET A 1 -29.48 -12.21 8.36
C MET A 1 -28.34 -11.72 7.52
N THR A 2 -27.96 -10.45 7.62
CA THR A 2 -26.76 -9.92 6.93
C THR A 2 -25.55 -10.62 7.53
N SER A 3 -24.82 -11.38 6.72
CA SER A 3 -23.57 -12.01 7.12
C SER A 3 -22.64 -10.92 7.64
N ALA A 4 -22.01 -11.12 8.79
CA ALA A 4 -21.02 -10.20 9.30
C ALA A 4 -19.88 -10.05 8.28
N LEU A 5 -19.46 -8.81 8.02
CA LEU A 5 -18.32 -8.55 7.13
C LEU A 5 -17.00 -8.73 7.87
N PRO A 6 -15.89 -9.09 7.17
CA PRO A 6 -14.55 -8.93 7.70
C PRO A 6 -14.31 -7.48 8.15
N VAL A 7 -13.46 -7.27 9.13
CA VAL A 7 -13.15 -5.94 9.69
C VAL A 7 -11.73 -5.54 9.35
N LEU A 8 -11.55 -4.40 8.70
CA LEU A 8 -10.24 -3.81 8.39
C LEU A 8 -9.93 -2.62 9.31
N TYR A 9 -8.99 -2.77 10.23
CA TYR A 9 -8.40 -1.64 10.93
C TYR A 9 -7.34 -0.98 10.06
N SER A 10 -7.47 0.30 9.82
CA SER A 10 -6.67 1.03 8.84
C SER A 10 -6.34 2.44 9.30
N PHE A 11 -5.26 2.99 8.74
CA PHE A 11 -4.94 4.40 8.80
C PHE A 11 -4.59 4.88 7.38
N ARG A 12 -5.40 5.78 6.82
CA ARG A 12 -5.36 6.21 5.43
C ARG A 12 -3.97 6.62 4.92
N ARG A 13 -3.14 7.25 5.76
CA ARG A 13 -1.81 7.72 5.37
C ARG A 13 -0.68 6.71 5.59
N CYS A 14 -0.97 5.55 6.16
CA CYS A 14 0.02 4.49 6.37
C CYS A 14 0.26 3.74 5.05
N PRO A 15 1.50 3.67 4.51
CA PRO A 15 1.76 2.97 3.25
C PRO A 15 1.43 1.49 3.30
N TYR A 16 1.63 0.83 4.43
CA TYR A 16 1.22 -0.56 4.63
C TYR A 16 -0.31 -0.72 4.60
N ALA A 17 -1.06 0.23 5.18
CA ALA A 17 -2.52 0.18 5.14
C ALA A 17 -3.05 0.47 3.73
N ILE A 18 -2.42 1.39 2.97
CA ILE A 18 -2.76 1.64 1.56
C ILE A 18 -2.51 0.38 0.73
N ARG A 19 -1.41 -0.34 0.94
CA ARG A 19 -1.07 -1.61 0.29
C ARG A 19 -2.21 -2.64 0.45
N ALA A 20 -2.69 -2.85 1.67
CA ALA A 20 -3.81 -3.75 1.94
C ALA A 20 -5.11 -3.28 1.28
N ARG A 21 -5.45 -1.99 1.41
CA ARG A 21 -6.64 -1.40 0.78
C ARG A 21 -6.65 -1.59 -0.74
N LEU A 22 -5.49 -1.46 -1.40
CA LEU A 22 -5.35 -1.65 -2.85
C LEU A 22 -5.79 -3.05 -3.28
N ALA A 23 -5.32 -4.09 -2.60
CA ALA A 23 -5.67 -5.45 -2.97
C ALA A 23 -7.12 -5.79 -2.63
N LEU A 24 -7.63 -5.32 -1.48
CA LEU A 24 -9.03 -5.51 -1.09
C LEU A 24 -9.99 -4.81 -2.08
N ALA A 25 -9.71 -3.57 -2.44
CA ALA A 25 -10.50 -2.82 -3.42
C ALA A 25 -10.44 -3.46 -4.81
N TYR A 26 -9.25 -3.85 -5.25
CA TYR A 26 -9.05 -4.48 -6.55
C TYR A 26 -9.78 -5.82 -6.68
N SER A 27 -9.72 -6.65 -5.63
CA SER A 27 -10.37 -7.97 -5.62
C SER A 27 -11.88 -7.91 -5.36
N GLY A 28 -12.46 -6.73 -5.04
CA GLY A 28 -13.86 -6.62 -4.62
C GLY A 28 -14.14 -7.29 -3.27
N PHE A 29 -13.12 -7.33 -2.38
CA PHE A 29 -13.25 -7.98 -1.08
C PHE A 29 -13.89 -7.03 -0.07
N ALA A 30 -15.22 -7.09 0.04
CA ALA A 30 -16.00 -6.24 0.93
C ALA A 30 -15.60 -6.41 2.40
N CYS A 31 -15.42 -5.30 3.10
CA CYS A 31 -15.14 -5.30 4.53
C CYS A 31 -15.70 -4.07 5.24
N GLU A 32 -15.88 -4.16 6.57
CA GLU A 32 -16.13 -3.02 7.45
C GLU A 32 -14.82 -2.28 7.68
N LEU A 33 -14.74 -1.01 7.31
CA LEU A 33 -13.56 -0.18 7.56
C LEU A 33 -13.63 0.47 8.93
N ARG A 34 -12.57 0.30 9.72
CA ARG A 34 -12.32 1.01 10.97
C ARG A 34 -11.10 1.90 10.82
N GLU A 35 -11.31 3.14 10.37
CA GLU A 35 -10.24 4.14 10.31
C GLU A 35 -9.85 4.55 11.71
N ILE A 36 -8.56 4.51 12.07
CA ILE A 36 -8.06 4.78 13.42
C ILE A 36 -7.12 5.97 13.48
N LYS A 37 -6.90 6.50 14.70
CA LYS A 37 -5.79 7.41 15.01
C LYS A 37 -4.62 6.59 15.59
N LEU A 38 -3.41 6.74 15.05
CA LEU A 38 -2.23 5.99 15.53
C LEU A 38 -1.83 6.37 16.97
N ARG A 39 -2.18 7.58 17.41
CA ARG A 39 -1.88 8.06 18.78
C ARG A 39 -2.93 7.63 19.82
N ASP A 40 -4.10 7.22 19.35
CA ASP A 40 -5.24 6.83 20.18
C ASP A 40 -5.87 5.57 19.57
N LYS A 41 -5.24 4.44 19.84
CA LYS A 41 -5.64 3.16 19.26
C LYS A 41 -6.79 2.57 20.05
N PRO A 42 -7.89 2.14 19.39
CA PRO A 42 -9.02 1.56 20.07
C PRO A 42 -8.66 0.23 20.74
N GLN A 43 -9.21 -0.03 21.94
CA GLN A 43 -8.98 -1.26 22.70
C GLN A 43 -9.32 -2.51 21.85
N ALA A 44 -10.34 -2.44 20.99
CA ALA A 44 -10.72 -3.53 20.11
C ALA A 44 -9.60 -3.93 19.12
N LEU A 45 -8.78 -2.97 18.64
CA LEU A 45 -7.58 -3.29 17.85
C LEU A 45 -6.51 -3.97 18.70
N LEU A 46 -6.26 -3.48 19.91
CA LEU A 46 -5.24 -4.04 20.82
C LEU A 46 -5.56 -5.48 21.24
N GLN A 47 -6.85 -5.81 21.35
CA GLN A 47 -7.31 -7.16 21.70
C GLN A 47 -7.08 -8.17 20.57
N VAL A 48 -7.24 -7.77 19.31
CA VAL A 48 -7.07 -8.67 18.16
C VAL A 48 -5.64 -8.68 17.60
N SER A 49 -4.87 -7.62 17.85
CA SER A 49 -3.47 -7.49 17.39
C SER A 49 -2.62 -6.78 18.44
N PRO A 50 -1.92 -7.55 19.31
CA PRO A 50 -1.05 -6.97 20.35
C PRO A 50 0.08 -6.09 19.79
N LYS A 51 0.52 -6.29 18.55
CA LYS A 51 1.48 -5.41 17.87
C LYS A 51 0.95 -4.00 17.73
N ALA A 52 -0.37 -3.82 17.72
CA ALA A 52 -1.04 -2.53 17.62
C ALA A 52 -0.61 -1.71 16.39
N THR A 53 -0.24 -2.38 15.30
CA THR A 53 0.08 -1.77 14.02
C THR A 53 -1.11 -1.88 13.06
N VAL A 54 -1.09 -1.12 11.98
CA VAL A 54 -2.07 -1.22 10.90
C VAL A 54 -1.34 -1.46 9.57
N PRO A 55 -1.99 -2.19 8.64
CA PRO A 55 -3.36 -2.74 8.66
C PRO A 55 -3.50 -3.99 9.52
N VAL A 56 -4.73 -4.26 9.97
CA VAL A 56 -5.15 -5.55 10.53
C VAL A 56 -6.49 -5.92 9.92
N LEU A 57 -6.59 -7.11 9.35
CA LEU A 57 -7.82 -7.68 8.80
C LEU A 57 -8.30 -8.81 9.70
N VAL A 58 -9.50 -8.68 10.26
CA VAL A 58 -10.17 -9.72 11.03
C VAL A 58 -11.24 -10.36 10.16
N LEU A 59 -11.08 -11.63 9.85
CA LEU A 59 -12.00 -12.39 9.02
C LEU A 59 -13.28 -12.80 9.77
N THR A 60 -14.30 -13.24 9.05
CA THR A 60 -15.59 -13.63 9.63
C THR A 60 -15.49 -14.88 10.52
N ASP A 61 -14.46 -15.71 10.31
CA ASP A 61 -14.14 -16.89 11.15
C ASP A 61 -13.20 -16.54 12.33
N SER A 62 -13.01 -15.25 12.61
CA SER A 62 -12.13 -14.71 13.67
C SER A 62 -10.63 -14.87 13.43
N ARG A 63 -10.17 -15.38 12.28
CA ARG A 63 -8.74 -15.32 11.93
C ARG A 63 -8.30 -13.89 11.72
N VAL A 64 -7.08 -13.58 12.17
CA VAL A 64 -6.49 -12.25 12.08
C VAL A 64 -5.28 -12.27 11.17
N ILE A 65 -5.26 -11.35 10.18
CA ILE A 65 -4.13 -11.15 9.27
C ILE A 65 -3.52 -9.78 9.59
N GLU A 66 -2.27 -9.78 10.08
CA GLU A 66 -1.61 -8.57 10.60
C GLU A 66 -0.58 -7.96 9.63
N GLN A 67 -0.16 -8.68 8.60
CA GLN A 67 0.82 -8.18 7.64
C GLN A 67 0.12 -7.70 6.36
N SER A 68 0.50 -6.52 5.90
CA SER A 68 -0.11 -5.94 4.72
C SER A 68 0.04 -6.79 3.46
N LEU A 69 1.20 -7.45 3.29
CA LEU A 69 1.44 -8.36 2.17
C LEU A 69 0.55 -9.60 2.26
N ASP A 70 0.39 -10.18 3.46
CA ASP A 70 -0.47 -11.34 3.65
C ASP A 70 -1.95 -10.99 3.38
N ILE A 71 -2.38 -9.77 3.74
CA ILE A 71 -3.72 -9.26 3.38
C ILE A 71 -3.85 -9.14 1.85
N MET A 72 -2.82 -8.60 1.15
CA MET A 72 -2.84 -8.54 -0.31
C MET A 72 -2.98 -9.92 -0.92
N LEU A 73 -2.15 -10.88 -0.51
CA LEU A 73 -2.16 -12.24 -1.04
C LEU A 73 -3.49 -12.94 -0.75
N HIS A 74 -4.05 -12.76 0.44
CA HIS A 74 -5.36 -13.31 0.80
C HIS A 74 -6.48 -12.77 -0.11
N ALA A 75 -6.51 -11.48 -0.35
CA ALA A 75 -7.50 -10.84 -1.23
C ALA A 75 -7.35 -11.32 -2.69
N LEU A 76 -6.11 -11.35 -3.20
CA LEU A 76 -5.80 -11.77 -4.57
C LEU A 76 -6.03 -13.26 -4.81
N GLN A 77 -5.91 -14.12 -3.79
CA GLN A 77 -6.30 -15.53 -3.88
C GLN A 77 -7.80 -15.71 -4.08
N ALA A 78 -8.61 -14.79 -3.58
CA ALA A 78 -10.05 -14.82 -3.79
C ALA A 78 -10.44 -14.30 -5.20
N SER A 79 -9.77 -13.26 -5.69
CA SER A 79 -10.01 -12.68 -7.02
C SER A 79 -8.78 -11.89 -7.50
N ASP A 80 -8.22 -12.28 -8.65
CA ASP A 80 -7.08 -11.63 -9.31
C ASP A 80 -7.38 -11.47 -10.81
N ALA A 81 -8.37 -10.66 -11.14
CA ALA A 81 -8.95 -10.55 -12.49
C ALA A 81 -7.93 -10.09 -13.56
N ASP A 82 -7.04 -9.15 -13.23
CA ASP A 82 -6.02 -8.61 -14.14
C ASP A 82 -4.64 -9.25 -13.93
N GLY A 83 -4.53 -10.30 -13.09
CA GLY A 83 -3.31 -11.09 -12.94
C GLY A 83 -2.18 -10.41 -12.19
N TRP A 84 -2.43 -9.68 -11.11
CA TRP A 84 -1.35 -9.08 -10.30
C TRP A 84 -0.34 -10.09 -9.77
N LEU A 85 -0.76 -11.34 -9.56
CA LEU A 85 0.12 -12.42 -9.14
C LEU A 85 0.91 -13.06 -10.30
N GLN A 86 0.63 -12.68 -11.55
CA GLN A 86 1.17 -13.28 -12.76
C GLN A 86 1.95 -12.22 -13.57
N PRO A 87 3.22 -11.94 -13.23
CA PRO A 87 4.02 -10.96 -13.95
C PRO A 87 4.25 -11.43 -15.39
N THR A 88 4.18 -10.50 -16.35
CA THR A 88 4.43 -10.83 -17.77
C THR A 88 5.92 -10.97 -18.08
N ASN A 89 6.80 -10.50 -17.18
CA ASN A 89 8.24 -10.68 -17.24
C ASN A 89 8.79 -10.98 -15.83
N GLY A 90 9.42 -12.13 -15.67
CA GLY A 90 9.94 -12.58 -14.38
C GLY A 90 9.00 -13.56 -13.67
N THR A 91 9.06 -13.59 -12.34
CA THR A 91 8.35 -14.55 -11.49
C THR A 91 7.68 -13.88 -10.30
N GLN A 92 6.70 -14.55 -9.70
CA GLN A 92 6.12 -14.11 -8.43
C GLN A 92 7.19 -13.96 -7.33
N GLN A 93 8.19 -14.86 -7.32
CA GLN A 93 9.32 -14.77 -6.39
C GLN A 93 10.12 -13.47 -6.57
N ALA A 94 10.31 -13.01 -7.82
CA ALA A 94 10.98 -11.75 -8.09
C ALA A 94 10.15 -10.54 -7.58
N MET A 95 8.82 -10.57 -7.71
CA MET A 95 7.95 -9.56 -7.09
C MET A 95 8.09 -9.51 -5.58
N LEU A 96 8.07 -10.67 -4.93
CA LEU A 96 8.23 -10.76 -3.48
C LEU A 96 9.60 -10.26 -3.01
N ALA A 97 10.66 -10.54 -3.77
CA ALA A 97 12.01 -10.03 -3.48
C ALA A 97 12.09 -8.49 -3.55
N LEU A 98 11.44 -7.87 -4.54
CA LEU A 98 11.33 -6.40 -4.63
C LEU A 98 10.58 -5.83 -3.42
N ILE A 99 9.48 -6.46 -3.01
CA ILE A 99 8.69 -6.04 -1.85
C ILE A 99 9.51 -6.16 -0.56
N GLU A 100 10.21 -7.27 -0.39
CA GLU A 100 11.08 -7.47 0.77
C GLU A 100 12.20 -6.42 0.82
N ARG A 101 12.84 -6.14 -0.31
CA ARG A 101 13.89 -5.10 -0.40
C ARG A 101 13.33 -3.72 -0.05
N ASN A 102 12.14 -3.37 -0.55
CA ASN A 102 11.45 -2.14 -0.16
C ASN A 102 11.23 -2.07 1.36
N ASP A 103 10.74 -3.14 1.97
CA ASP A 103 10.36 -3.15 3.38
C ASP A 103 11.58 -3.15 4.31
N ARG A 104 12.67 -3.82 3.93
CA ARG A 104 13.88 -3.97 4.76
C ARG A 104 14.90 -2.83 4.59
N TYR A 105 15.03 -2.28 3.37
CA TYR A 105 16.08 -1.29 3.09
C TYR A 105 15.51 0.11 2.83
N PHE A 106 14.53 0.22 1.93
CA PHE A 106 13.98 1.53 1.59
C PHE A 106 13.12 2.11 2.71
N LYS A 107 12.26 1.31 3.34
CA LYS A 107 11.34 1.83 4.37
C LYS A 107 12.07 2.46 5.58
N PRO A 108 13.14 1.88 6.14
CA PRO A 108 13.92 2.55 7.17
C PRO A 108 14.55 3.88 6.69
N ALA A 109 15.05 3.93 5.46
CA ALA A 109 15.61 5.15 4.87
C ALA A 109 14.52 6.21 4.66
N LEU A 110 13.36 5.82 4.16
CA LEU A 110 12.17 6.68 4.04
C LEU A 110 11.77 7.31 5.39
N ASP A 111 11.77 6.53 6.48
CA ASP A 111 11.39 7.04 7.80
C ASP A 111 12.41 8.06 8.31
N ARG A 112 13.71 7.82 8.13
CA ARG A 112 14.76 8.78 8.49
C ARG A 112 14.65 10.07 7.67
N SER A 113 14.43 9.94 6.37
CA SER A 113 14.21 11.10 5.50
C SER A 113 12.99 11.92 5.89
N LYS A 114 11.93 11.26 6.39
CA LYS A 114 10.68 11.92 6.79
C LYS A 114 10.75 12.59 8.15
N TYR A 115 11.61 12.10 9.03
CA TYR A 115 11.74 12.59 10.41
C TYR A 115 13.21 12.89 10.75
N PRO A 116 13.88 13.78 9.96
CA PRO A 116 15.33 14.02 10.10
C PRO A 116 15.73 14.51 11.51
N ASP A 117 14.86 15.28 12.18
CA ASP A 117 15.11 15.82 13.53
C ASP A 117 15.24 14.72 14.62
N ARG A 118 14.94 13.46 14.30
CA ARG A 118 15.03 12.33 15.23
C ARG A 118 16.33 11.55 15.07
N HIS A 119 17.21 11.95 14.13
CA HIS A 119 18.37 11.19 13.70
C HIS A 119 19.58 12.12 13.58
N GLY A 120 20.79 11.56 13.64
CA GLY A 120 22.01 12.30 13.37
C GLY A 120 22.16 12.66 11.89
N SER A 121 22.95 13.71 11.60
CA SER A 121 23.20 14.18 10.24
C SER A 121 23.69 13.07 9.30
N ASP A 122 24.62 12.23 9.79
CA ASP A 122 25.22 11.15 9.01
C ASP A 122 24.20 10.04 8.69
N GLU A 123 23.30 9.73 9.63
CA GLU A 123 22.20 8.78 9.41
C GLU A 123 21.19 9.29 8.37
N VAL A 124 20.92 10.60 8.37
CA VAL A 124 20.03 11.24 7.40
C VAL A 124 20.68 11.25 6.02
N ALA A 125 21.98 11.57 5.92
CA ALA A 125 22.72 11.54 4.67
C ALA A 125 22.78 10.13 4.07
N GLU A 126 23.05 9.12 4.89
CA GLU A 126 23.05 7.72 4.46
C GLU A 126 21.64 7.26 4.02
N ALA A 127 20.60 7.67 4.73
CA ALA A 127 19.22 7.37 4.34
C ALA A 127 18.87 7.98 2.99
N ALA A 128 19.30 9.22 2.71
CA ALA A 128 19.12 9.86 1.41
C ALA A 128 19.82 9.07 0.30
N ARG A 129 21.07 8.64 0.52
CA ARG A 129 21.83 7.82 -0.43
C ARG A 129 21.12 6.48 -0.74
N ILE A 130 20.68 5.77 0.30
CA ILE A 130 19.93 4.51 0.16
C ILE A 130 18.63 4.72 -0.63
N ALA A 131 17.91 5.80 -0.32
CA ALA A 131 16.66 6.11 -1.02
C ALA A 131 16.92 6.44 -2.51
N ASP A 132 17.93 7.25 -2.80
CA ASP A 132 18.29 7.62 -4.17
C ASP A 132 18.74 6.40 -5.00
N GLU A 133 19.56 5.53 -4.43
CA GLU A 133 19.99 4.28 -5.06
C GLU A 133 18.80 3.35 -5.36
N TRP A 134 17.92 3.16 -4.39
CA TRP A 134 16.74 2.30 -4.56
C TRP A 134 15.78 2.87 -5.61
N LEU A 135 15.44 4.14 -5.51
CA LEU A 135 14.47 4.78 -6.41
C LEU A 135 15.03 4.91 -7.83
N GLY A 136 16.33 5.17 -7.98
CA GLY A 136 17.01 5.16 -9.27
C GLY A 136 16.95 3.77 -9.93
N SER A 137 17.19 2.70 -9.15
CA SER A 137 17.08 1.33 -9.67
C SER A 137 15.65 0.95 -10.11
N LEU A 138 14.61 1.50 -9.46
CA LEU A 138 13.23 1.32 -9.91
C LEU A 138 12.97 2.10 -11.21
N ASP A 139 13.50 3.32 -11.34
CA ASP A 139 13.36 4.11 -12.57
C ASP A 139 13.95 3.37 -13.77
N GLU A 140 15.16 2.80 -13.63
CA GLU A 140 15.82 1.99 -14.67
C GLU A 140 14.98 0.77 -15.07
N GLN A 141 14.39 0.04 -14.10
CA GLN A 141 13.53 -1.10 -14.37
C GLN A 141 12.26 -0.68 -15.12
N LEU A 142 11.67 0.45 -14.76
CA LEU A 142 10.44 0.98 -15.37
C LEU A 142 10.64 1.49 -16.79
N ALA A 143 11.87 1.86 -17.19
CA ALA A 143 12.20 2.36 -18.51
C ALA A 143 11.85 1.37 -19.64
N ALA A 144 11.97 0.06 -19.38
CA ALA A 144 11.79 -0.96 -20.41
C ALA A 144 10.32 -1.23 -20.77
N THR A 145 9.43 -1.28 -19.76
CA THR A 145 8.05 -1.78 -19.94
C THR A 145 6.98 -0.91 -19.26
N GLY A 146 7.42 0.08 -18.46
CA GLY A 146 6.52 0.98 -17.72
C GLY A 146 5.95 0.42 -16.44
N TYR A 147 6.20 -0.88 -16.13
CA TYR A 147 5.91 -1.54 -14.85
C TYR A 147 7.10 -2.39 -14.41
N LEU A 148 7.18 -2.76 -13.12
CA LEU A 148 8.38 -3.36 -12.52
C LEU A 148 8.73 -4.74 -13.11
N LEU A 149 7.73 -5.56 -13.43
CA LEU A 149 7.93 -6.92 -13.95
C LEU A 149 6.99 -7.23 -15.12
N GLY A 150 6.97 -6.32 -16.10
CA GLY A 150 6.23 -6.55 -17.34
C GLY A 150 5.49 -5.34 -17.87
N VAL A 151 4.54 -5.58 -18.78
CA VAL A 151 3.77 -4.55 -19.48
C VAL A 151 2.47 -4.18 -18.75
N ASN A 152 2.10 -4.93 -17.72
CA ASN A 152 0.93 -4.70 -16.87
C ASN A 152 1.34 -4.49 -15.43
N PRO A 153 0.55 -3.72 -14.64
CA PRO A 153 0.82 -3.56 -13.21
C PRO A 153 0.65 -4.90 -12.47
N GLY A 154 1.63 -5.25 -11.65
CA GLY A 154 1.61 -6.45 -10.82
C GLY A 154 1.62 -6.18 -9.32
N LEU A 155 1.71 -7.25 -8.53
CA LEU A 155 1.77 -7.19 -7.08
C LEU A 155 2.90 -6.26 -6.59
N ALA A 156 4.09 -6.31 -7.21
CA ALA A 156 5.21 -5.46 -6.83
C ALA A 156 4.89 -3.98 -7.04
N ASP A 157 4.29 -3.63 -8.19
CA ASP A 157 3.89 -2.25 -8.46
C ASP A 157 2.95 -1.71 -7.38
N MET A 158 1.90 -2.47 -7.08
CA MET A 158 0.88 -2.05 -6.11
C MET A 158 1.41 -2.05 -4.67
N ALA A 159 2.35 -2.93 -4.36
CA ALA A 159 2.96 -2.97 -3.05
C ALA A 159 3.99 -1.86 -2.81
N LEU A 160 4.69 -1.37 -3.83
CA LEU A 160 5.75 -0.36 -3.70
C LEU A 160 5.22 1.08 -3.81
N ARG A 161 4.21 1.33 -4.65
CA ARG A 161 3.64 2.66 -4.91
C ARG A 161 3.31 3.49 -3.65
N PRO A 162 2.71 2.93 -2.59
CA PRO A 162 2.42 3.69 -1.38
C PRO A 162 3.65 4.26 -0.69
N PHE A 163 4.78 3.56 -0.75
CA PHE A 163 6.04 3.98 -0.13
C PHE A 163 6.74 5.03 -0.99
N VAL A 164 6.80 4.82 -2.30
CA VAL A 164 7.33 5.82 -3.25
C VAL A 164 6.51 7.11 -3.17
N ARG A 165 5.19 7.01 -3.11
CA ARG A 165 4.31 8.17 -2.88
C ARG A 165 4.64 8.87 -1.57
N GLN A 166 4.85 8.13 -0.48
CA GLN A 166 5.18 8.74 0.81
C GLN A 166 6.50 9.51 0.72
N PHE A 167 7.51 8.98 0.03
CA PHE A 167 8.78 9.66 -0.21
C PHE A 167 8.59 10.92 -1.06
N ALA A 168 7.91 10.82 -2.19
CA ALA A 168 7.63 11.92 -3.10
C ALA A 168 6.88 13.10 -2.43
N HIS A 169 6.15 12.83 -1.34
CA HIS A 169 5.40 13.84 -0.60
C HIS A 169 6.15 14.42 0.62
N ILE A 170 7.41 14.03 0.86
CA ILE A 170 8.27 14.68 1.87
C ILE A 170 8.62 16.07 1.36
N ASP A 171 9.14 16.15 0.13
CA ASP A 171 9.49 17.39 -0.58
C ASP A 171 9.15 17.20 -2.07
N LYS A 172 8.04 17.81 -2.48
CA LYS A 172 7.53 17.69 -3.86
C LYS A 172 8.43 18.37 -4.89
N ASP A 173 9.08 19.46 -4.50
CA ASP A 173 9.96 20.21 -5.41
C ASP A 173 11.28 19.44 -5.60
N ALA A 174 11.82 18.86 -4.54
CA ALA A 174 12.99 17.98 -4.64
C ALA A 174 12.67 16.74 -5.46
N TRP A 175 11.49 16.12 -5.26
CA TRP A 175 11.02 14.98 -6.06
C TRP A 175 10.95 15.33 -7.56
N ALA A 176 10.37 16.47 -7.92
CA ALA A 176 10.22 16.88 -9.32
C ALA A 176 11.57 17.13 -10.02
N ARG A 177 12.63 17.46 -9.27
CA ARG A 177 13.98 17.66 -9.81
C ARG A 177 14.82 16.37 -9.91
N LYS A 178 14.34 15.24 -9.39
CA LYS A 178 15.07 13.97 -9.48
C LYS A 178 15.09 13.44 -10.91
N PRO A 179 16.19 12.85 -11.37
CA PRO A 179 16.35 12.33 -12.73
C PRO A 179 15.67 10.93 -12.88
N TRP A 180 14.39 10.84 -12.47
CA TRP A 180 13.62 9.60 -12.46
C TRP A 180 12.30 9.74 -13.25
N PRO A 181 12.35 9.99 -14.57
CA PRO A 181 11.16 10.29 -15.35
C PRO A 181 10.18 9.11 -15.44
N HIS A 182 10.69 7.87 -15.49
CA HIS A 182 9.87 6.67 -15.58
C HIS A 182 9.16 6.37 -14.25
N LEU A 183 9.87 6.53 -13.14
CA LEU A 183 9.32 6.35 -11.80
C LEU A 183 8.28 7.43 -11.48
N GLN A 184 8.52 8.68 -11.86
CA GLN A 184 7.55 9.77 -11.70
C GLN A 184 6.28 9.51 -12.52
N ALA A 185 6.41 9.12 -13.79
CA ALA A 185 5.28 8.78 -14.64
C ALA A 185 4.50 7.54 -14.11
N TRP A 186 5.21 6.51 -13.65
CA TRP A 186 4.61 5.31 -13.05
C TRP A 186 3.82 5.64 -11.77
N LEU A 187 4.35 6.51 -10.91
CA LEU A 187 3.66 6.94 -9.71
C LEU A 187 2.43 7.79 -10.05
N GLN A 188 2.57 8.73 -11.00
CA GLN A 188 1.49 9.64 -11.40
C GLN A 188 0.32 8.88 -12.02
N ARG A 189 0.57 7.94 -12.96
CA ARG A 189 -0.49 7.09 -13.54
C ARG A 189 -1.34 6.40 -12.48
N TRP A 190 -0.71 5.91 -11.42
CA TRP A 190 -1.46 5.30 -10.31
C TRP A 190 -2.25 6.33 -9.51
N MET A 191 -1.65 7.48 -9.19
CA MET A 191 -2.35 8.54 -8.45
C MET A 191 -3.55 9.12 -9.22
N ASP A 192 -3.55 9.03 -10.54
CA ASP A 192 -4.67 9.47 -11.40
C ASP A 192 -5.73 8.37 -11.60
N SER A 193 -5.51 7.17 -11.08
CA SER A 193 -6.41 6.04 -11.27
C SER A 193 -7.63 6.07 -10.35
N ALA A 194 -8.76 5.50 -10.82
CA ALA A 194 -9.96 5.31 -10.01
C ALA A 194 -9.67 4.46 -8.75
N LEU A 195 -8.81 3.43 -8.87
CA LEU A 195 -8.41 2.60 -7.73
C LEU A 195 -7.71 3.42 -6.64
N TYR A 196 -6.82 4.35 -7.04
CA TYR A 196 -6.19 5.24 -6.06
C TYR A 196 -7.21 6.16 -5.39
N ALA A 197 -8.12 6.75 -6.15
CA ALA A 197 -9.16 7.61 -5.61
C ALA A 197 -10.03 6.87 -4.57
N GLU A 198 -10.45 5.63 -4.88
CA GLU A 198 -11.23 4.76 -4.00
C GLU A 198 -10.48 4.45 -2.69
N VAL A 199 -9.22 3.99 -2.77
CA VAL A 199 -8.47 3.59 -1.56
C VAL A 199 -8.02 4.78 -0.71
N MET A 200 -7.97 5.98 -1.29
CA MET A 200 -7.60 7.21 -0.60
C MET A 200 -8.79 8.05 -0.16
N GLU A 201 -10.01 7.55 -0.31
CA GLU A 201 -11.20 8.16 0.24
C GLU A 201 -11.06 8.43 1.74
N THR A 202 -11.62 9.55 2.20
CA THR A 202 -11.51 9.99 3.59
C THR A 202 -12.73 9.55 4.37
N TYR A 203 -12.51 8.76 5.40
CA TYR A 203 -13.53 8.31 6.33
C TYR A 203 -13.35 8.94 7.71
N PRO A 204 -14.44 9.16 8.47
CA PRO A 204 -14.35 9.56 9.86
C PRO A 204 -13.62 8.48 10.69
N VAL A 205 -12.98 8.93 11.77
CA VAL A 205 -12.35 7.99 12.71
C VAL A 205 -13.44 7.13 13.33
N TRP A 206 -13.22 5.82 13.31
CA TRP A 206 -14.17 4.86 13.88
C TRP A 206 -14.35 5.06 15.39
N VAL A 207 -15.61 5.00 15.82
CA VAL A 207 -15.99 5.10 17.24
C VAL A 207 -16.27 3.70 17.78
N PRO A 208 -15.62 3.25 18.87
CA PRO A 208 -15.90 1.95 19.48
C PRO A 208 -17.39 1.77 19.81
N GLY A 209 -17.92 0.59 19.47
CA GLY A 209 -19.34 0.26 19.64
C GLY A 209 -20.24 0.64 18.45
N THR A 210 -19.70 1.31 17.43
CA THR A 210 -20.44 1.59 16.18
C THR A 210 -19.99 0.66 15.07
N THR A 211 -20.80 0.55 14.00
CA THR A 211 -20.42 -0.11 12.75
C THR A 211 -19.72 0.89 11.86
N GLY A 212 -18.56 0.53 11.32
CA GLY A 212 -17.88 1.31 10.30
C GLY A 212 -18.55 1.18 8.92
N PRO A 213 -18.16 2.02 7.92
CA PRO A 213 -18.68 1.91 6.58
C PRO A 213 -18.24 0.58 5.93
N THR A 214 -19.12 0.01 5.09
CA THR A 214 -18.73 -1.05 4.15
C THR A 214 -17.94 -0.43 3.01
N VAL A 215 -16.80 -1.03 2.69
CA VAL A 215 -15.91 -0.59 1.60
C VAL A 215 -15.51 -1.77 0.73
N PHE A 216 -15.09 -1.49 -0.51
CA PHE A 216 -14.51 -2.46 -1.45
C PHE A 216 -15.49 -3.58 -1.86
N ASP A 217 -16.78 -3.28 -1.91
CA ASP A 217 -17.84 -4.22 -2.30
C ASP A 217 -17.99 -4.41 -3.83
N GLY A 218 -17.06 -3.88 -4.61
CA GLY A 218 -17.07 -3.97 -6.07
C GLY A 218 -18.01 -2.97 -6.76
N SER A 219 -18.79 -2.17 -6.02
CA SER A 219 -19.70 -1.19 -6.61
C SER A 219 -18.99 -0.15 -7.46
N ALA A 220 -17.76 0.24 -7.09
CA ALA A 220 -16.92 1.14 -7.85
C ALA A 220 -16.30 0.50 -9.11
N GLN A 221 -16.26 -0.84 -9.21
CA GLN A 221 -15.67 -1.55 -10.36
C GLN A 221 -16.60 -1.55 -11.59
N SER A 222 -17.91 -1.46 -11.38
CA SER A 222 -18.89 -1.43 -12.48
C SER A 222 -18.79 -0.19 -13.39
N THR A 223 -18.03 0.81 -12.97
CA THR A 223 -17.78 2.06 -13.73
C THR A 223 -16.39 2.11 -14.35
N ARG A 224 -15.57 1.06 -14.22
CA ARG A 224 -14.24 1.02 -14.85
C ARG A 224 -14.40 0.81 -16.36
N PRO A 225 -13.86 1.71 -17.21
CA PRO A 225 -13.71 1.38 -18.63
C PRO A 225 -12.78 0.18 -18.76
N ALA A 226 -13.11 -0.74 -19.68
CA ALA A 226 -12.22 -1.83 -20.06
C ALA A 226 -10.86 -1.24 -20.45
N ALA A 227 -9.77 -1.79 -19.89
CA ALA A 227 -8.38 -1.37 -20.13
C ALA A 227 -7.97 -1.60 -21.58
#